data_febfb29e87c713fbfaa8e59a9a35a1c2
#
_entry.id   febfb29e87c713fbfaa8e59a9a35a1c2
#
_cell.length_a   1.000
_cell.length_b   1.000
_cell.length_c   1.000
_cell.angle_alpha   90.00
_cell.angle_beta   90.00
_cell.angle_gamma   90.00
#
_symmetry.space_group_name_H-M   'P 1'
#
loop_
_entity.id
_entity.type
_entity.pdbx_description
1 polymer ?
#
loop_
_entity_poly.entity_id
_entity_poly.type
_entity_poly.pdbx_seq_one_letter_code
_entity_poly.pdbx_strand_id
1 'polypeptide(L)'
;SGSHLKWFDSIAYINEHRQEFDSRVPLFYRTGLHWSVYVGNVVGNAFGEYLETESGYRLPKMTVSAQPCEEPVYPDADSFEVFNTLEKPYDSYYEPVIEMSDPTTSAPGFLCRGGSFMGQSLSVLIRNHYFGKNVSMENRQIFTDEFENVVPFTDYEAVDMREYLKDIDLVVLEVNETAVSDMSFGFIDY
;
A
#
# COMPACT_ATOMS: atom_id res chain seq x y z
N SER A 1 -21.57 5.03 22.59
CA SER A 1 -20.74 5.72 21.61
C SER A 1 -20.08 4.67 20.73
N GLY A 2 -20.56 4.49 19.51
CA GLY A 2 -19.92 3.60 18.55
C GLY A 2 -18.57 4.19 18.15
N SER A 3 -17.54 3.36 17.98
CA SER A 3 -16.28 3.80 17.42
C SER A 3 -16.54 4.32 15.99
N HIS A 4 -16.06 5.51 15.68
CA HIS A 4 -16.14 6.08 14.33
C HIS A 4 -15.02 5.53 13.41
N LEU A 5 -14.32 4.49 13.85
CA LEU A 5 -13.29 3.83 13.05
C LEU A 5 -13.94 3.11 11.87
N LYS A 6 -13.40 3.34 10.71
CA LYS A 6 -13.76 2.66 9.47
C LYS A 6 -12.78 1.52 9.25
N TRP A 7 -13.23 0.46 8.64
CA TRP A 7 -12.44 -0.77 8.51
C TRP A 7 -12.51 -1.32 7.09
N PHE A 8 -11.36 -1.53 6.48
CA PHE A 8 -11.20 -2.23 5.20
C PHE A 8 -10.45 -3.54 5.44
N ASP A 9 -11.09 -4.66 5.15
CA ASP A 9 -10.48 -5.99 5.27
C ASP A 9 -9.97 -6.45 3.90
N SER A 10 -8.68 -6.31 3.67
CA SER A 10 -8.04 -6.69 2.41
C SER A 10 -8.08 -8.19 2.13
N ILE A 11 -8.06 -9.03 3.18
CA ILE A 11 -8.13 -10.48 3.04
C ILE A 11 -9.55 -10.91 2.64
N ALA A 12 -10.56 -10.34 3.29
CA ALA A 12 -11.95 -10.58 2.91
C ALA A 12 -12.18 -10.14 1.46
N TYR A 13 -11.72 -8.94 1.09
CA TYR A 13 -11.81 -8.43 -0.28
C TYR A 13 -11.19 -9.39 -1.30
N ILE A 14 -9.96 -9.84 -1.06
CA ILE A 14 -9.28 -10.78 -1.96
C ILE A 14 -10.08 -12.08 -2.11
N ASN A 15 -10.62 -12.62 -1.02
CA ASN A 15 -11.38 -13.86 -1.05
C ASN A 15 -12.70 -13.73 -1.80
N GLU A 16 -13.41 -12.61 -1.62
CA GLU A 16 -14.70 -12.34 -2.27
C GLU A 16 -14.55 -12.05 -3.76
N HIS A 17 -13.49 -11.34 -4.16
CA HIS A 17 -13.26 -10.91 -5.55
C HIS A 17 -12.20 -11.72 -6.30
N ARG A 18 -11.75 -12.85 -5.75
CA ARG A 18 -10.67 -13.67 -6.34
C ARG A 18 -10.91 -14.05 -7.80
N GLN A 19 -12.16 -14.20 -8.21
CA GLN A 19 -12.53 -14.58 -9.58
C GLN A 19 -12.41 -13.44 -10.59
N GLU A 20 -12.34 -12.21 -10.12
CA GLU A 20 -12.17 -11.00 -10.91
C GLU A 20 -10.70 -10.69 -11.23
N PHE A 21 -9.78 -11.30 -10.45
CA PHE A 21 -8.35 -11.15 -10.66
C PHE A 21 -7.90 -11.91 -11.90
N ASP A 22 -6.86 -11.41 -12.57
CA ASP A 22 -6.24 -12.13 -13.67
C ASP A 22 -5.72 -13.50 -13.18
N SER A 23 -6.35 -14.57 -13.70
CA SER A 23 -6.05 -15.94 -13.25
C SER A 23 -4.63 -16.40 -13.60
N ARG A 24 -3.92 -15.67 -14.48
CA ARG A 24 -2.53 -15.95 -14.84
C ARG A 24 -1.56 -15.48 -13.75
N VAL A 25 -1.97 -14.52 -12.92
CA VAL A 25 -1.13 -13.92 -11.88
C VAL A 25 -1.38 -14.62 -10.54
N PRO A 26 -0.36 -15.19 -9.90
CA PRO A 26 -0.51 -15.77 -8.58
C PRO A 26 -0.75 -14.69 -7.52
N LEU A 27 -1.40 -15.04 -6.41
CA LEU A 27 -1.48 -14.14 -5.26
C LEU A 27 -0.10 -13.84 -4.68
N PHE A 28 0.72 -14.88 -4.57
CA PHE A 28 2.10 -14.82 -4.11
C PHE A 28 2.96 -15.60 -5.10
N TYR A 29 4.06 -14.99 -5.54
CA TYR A 29 5.08 -15.70 -6.27
C TYR A 29 5.88 -16.61 -5.33
N ARG A 30 6.39 -17.73 -5.83
CA ARG A 30 7.27 -18.62 -5.04
C ARG A 30 8.58 -17.94 -4.63
N THR A 31 8.92 -16.91 -5.33
CA THR A 31 10.15 -16.12 -5.19
C THR A 31 9.94 -14.86 -4.36
N GLY A 32 8.71 -14.55 -3.97
CA GLY A 32 8.35 -13.37 -3.22
C GLY A 32 7.88 -13.66 -1.79
N LEU A 33 8.11 -12.74 -0.88
CA LEU A 33 7.58 -12.76 0.49
C LEU A 33 6.25 -12.02 0.61
N HIS A 34 5.98 -11.14 -0.34
CA HIS A 34 4.77 -10.33 -0.40
C HIS A 34 3.77 -10.90 -1.41
N TRP A 35 2.52 -10.44 -1.35
CA TRP A 35 1.63 -10.64 -2.48
C TRP A 35 2.21 -10.02 -3.75
N SER A 36 1.79 -10.53 -4.92
CA SER A 36 2.31 -9.99 -6.18
C SER A 36 1.97 -8.50 -6.32
N VAL A 37 2.85 -7.76 -7.00
CA VAL A 37 2.64 -6.31 -7.24
C VAL A 37 1.29 -6.05 -7.91
N TYR A 38 0.87 -6.92 -8.82
CA TYR A 38 -0.46 -6.84 -9.42
C TYR A 38 -1.56 -6.91 -8.36
N VAL A 39 -1.52 -7.90 -7.46
CA VAL A 39 -2.51 -8.04 -6.39
C VAL A 39 -2.49 -6.85 -5.45
N GLY A 40 -1.31 -6.38 -5.05
CA GLY A 40 -1.16 -5.18 -4.24
C GLY A 40 -1.85 -3.97 -4.88
N ASN A 41 -1.70 -3.79 -6.20
CA ASN A 41 -2.33 -2.69 -6.93
C ASN A 41 -3.86 -2.84 -7.05
N VAL A 42 -4.36 -4.08 -7.25
CA VAL A 42 -5.82 -4.34 -7.25
C VAL A 42 -6.44 -4.03 -5.88
N VAL A 43 -5.79 -4.47 -4.81
CA VAL A 43 -6.21 -4.16 -3.43
C VAL A 43 -6.13 -2.65 -3.16
N GLY A 44 -5.07 -2.00 -3.63
CA GLY A 44 -4.92 -0.54 -3.52
C GLY A 44 -6.03 0.22 -4.23
N ASN A 45 -6.41 -0.21 -5.44
CA ASN A 45 -7.55 0.38 -6.16
C ASN A 45 -8.85 0.26 -5.37
N ALA A 46 -9.16 -0.95 -4.89
CA ALA A 46 -10.36 -1.18 -4.07
C ALA A 46 -10.36 -0.35 -2.79
N PHE A 47 -9.18 -0.19 -2.17
CA PHE A 47 -9.03 0.67 -1.01
C PHE A 47 -9.26 2.15 -1.34
N GLY A 48 -8.81 2.61 -2.51
CA GLY A 48 -9.10 3.96 -3.00
C GLY A 48 -10.60 4.22 -3.16
N GLU A 49 -11.35 3.27 -3.71
CA GLU A 49 -12.81 3.34 -3.83
C GLU A 49 -13.51 3.34 -2.46
N TYR A 50 -12.99 2.53 -1.53
CA TYR A 50 -13.46 2.51 -0.15
C TYR A 50 -13.22 3.86 0.53
N LEU A 51 -12.01 4.44 0.40
CA LEU A 51 -11.69 5.76 0.96
C LEU A 51 -12.61 6.85 0.42
N GLU A 52 -12.90 6.86 -0.89
CA GLU A 52 -13.83 7.82 -1.48
C GLU A 52 -15.21 7.70 -0.86
N THR A 53 -15.72 6.46 -0.72
CA THR A 53 -17.04 6.19 -0.15
C THR A 53 -17.15 6.62 1.30
N GLU A 54 -16.12 6.32 2.12
CA GLU A 54 -16.15 6.57 3.55
C GLU A 54 -15.79 7.99 3.96
N SER A 55 -14.94 8.67 3.17
CA SER A 55 -14.51 10.04 3.47
C SER A 55 -15.35 11.12 2.81
N GLY A 56 -15.99 10.79 1.69
CA GLY A 56 -16.71 11.75 0.85
C GLY A 56 -15.80 12.63 -0.02
N TYR A 57 -14.48 12.44 0.02
CA TYR A 57 -13.57 13.06 -0.93
C TYR A 57 -13.72 12.42 -2.30
N ARG A 58 -13.62 13.21 -3.34
CA ARG A 58 -13.56 12.69 -4.71
C ARG A 58 -12.12 12.33 -5.03
N LEU A 59 -11.87 11.04 -5.24
CA LEU A 59 -10.55 10.49 -5.56
C LEU A 59 -10.46 10.09 -7.03
N PRO A 60 -9.25 10.02 -7.62
CA PRO A 60 -9.05 9.48 -8.95
C PRO A 60 -9.63 8.06 -9.06
N LYS A 61 -9.91 7.66 -10.31
CA LYS A 61 -10.30 6.28 -10.62
C LYS A 61 -9.22 5.64 -11.46
N MET A 62 -8.91 4.38 -11.19
CA MET A 62 -7.99 3.61 -12.00
C MET A 62 -8.55 2.24 -12.31
N THR A 63 -8.03 1.64 -13.36
CA THR A 63 -8.16 0.21 -13.63
C THR A 63 -6.80 -0.42 -13.59
N VAL A 64 -6.72 -1.65 -13.08
CA VAL A 64 -5.49 -2.41 -12.95
C VAL A 64 -5.62 -3.68 -13.78
N SER A 65 -4.75 -3.85 -14.77
CA SER A 65 -4.61 -5.07 -15.54
C SER A 65 -3.19 -5.62 -15.42
N ALA A 66 -2.92 -6.80 -15.96
CA ALA A 66 -1.63 -7.44 -15.91
C ALA A 66 -1.11 -7.77 -17.30
N GLN A 67 0.18 -7.52 -17.54
CA GLN A 67 0.87 -7.96 -18.75
C GLN A 67 2.10 -8.80 -18.40
N PRO A 68 2.49 -9.79 -19.24
CA PRO A 68 3.71 -10.56 -19.02
C PRO A 68 4.93 -9.68 -19.03
N CYS A 69 5.91 -9.97 -18.16
CA CYS A 69 7.21 -9.33 -18.16
C CYS A 69 8.35 -10.37 -18.08
N GLU A 70 9.52 -10.03 -18.57
CA GLU A 70 10.69 -10.93 -18.58
C GLU A 70 11.38 -10.99 -17.22
N GLU A 71 11.41 -9.88 -16.50
CA GLU A 71 12.04 -9.76 -15.19
C GLU A 71 10.96 -9.44 -14.13
N PRO A 72 11.09 -9.96 -12.90
CA PRO A 72 10.14 -9.66 -11.84
C PRO A 72 10.15 -8.18 -11.47
N VAL A 73 8.99 -7.63 -11.22
CA VAL A 73 8.86 -6.31 -10.62
C VAL A 73 9.04 -6.44 -9.11
N TYR A 74 9.89 -5.60 -8.50
CA TYR A 74 10.05 -5.64 -7.05
C TYR A 74 8.70 -5.36 -6.35
N PRO A 75 8.32 -6.17 -5.34
CA PRO A 75 9.06 -7.22 -4.66
C PRO A 75 8.69 -8.68 -5.06
N ASP A 76 8.22 -8.93 -6.27
CA ASP A 76 7.75 -10.27 -6.71
C ASP A 76 8.82 -11.37 -6.60
N ALA A 77 10.08 -10.99 -6.47
CA ALA A 77 11.21 -11.91 -6.28
C ALA A 77 12.12 -11.51 -5.11
N ASP A 78 11.63 -10.81 -4.13
CA ASP A 78 12.42 -10.25 -3.02
C ASP A 78 13.06 -11.33 -2.12
N SER A 79 12.51 -12.53 -2.04
CA SER A 79 13.16 -13.64 -1.32
C SER A 79 14.47 -14.10 -1.99
N PHE A 80 14.58 -13.97 -3.32
CA PHE A 80 15.82 -14.29 -4.02
C PHE A 80 16.92 -13.28 -3.75
N GLU A 81 16.56 -12.02 -3.59
CA GLU A 81 17.52 -10.96 -3.22
C GLU A 81 18.12 -11.23 -1.83
N VAL A 82 17.27 -11.69 -0.88
CA VAL A 82 17.71 -12.04 0.47
C VAL A 82 18.64 -13.25 0.48
N PHE A 83 18.36 -14.26 -0.34
CA PHE A 83 19.17 -15.49 -0.37
C PHE A 83 20.44 -15.37 -1.22
N ASN A 84 20.61 -14.27 -1.96
CA ASN A 84 21.78 -14.03 -2.82
C ASN A 84 22.11 -15.23 -3.73
N THR A 85 21.09 -15.84 -4.32
CA THR A 85 21.25 -17.00 -5.19
C THR A 85 21.77 -16.58 -6.57
N LEU A 86 22.63 -17.41 -7.16
CA LEU A 86 23.16 -17.17 -8.51
C LEU A 86 22.18 -17.58 -9.63
N GLU A 87 21.12 -18.29 -9.28
CA GLU A 87 20.12 -18.75 -10.24
C GLU A 87 19.02 -17.71 -10.36
N LYS A 88 18.65 -17.36 -11.59
CA LYS A 88 17.50 -16.52 -11.85
C LYS A 88 16.23 -17.26 -11.47
N PRO A 89 15.24 -16.55 -10.89
CA PRO A 89 13.94 -17.16 -10.60
C PRO A 89 13.27 -17.64 -11.89
N TYR A 90 12.79 -18.87 -11.86
CA TYR A 90 12.02 -19.46 -12.96
C TYR A 90 10.53 -19.35 -12.64
N ASP A 91 9.94 -18.21 -12.95
CA ASP A 91 8.50 -18.04 -12.88
C ASP A 91 8.01 -17.21 -14.07
N SER A 92 6.74 -17.25 -14.34
CA SER A 92 6.12 -16.37 -15.33
C SER A 92 5.65 -15.12 -14.59
N TYR A 93 6.38 -14.04 -14.75
CA TYR A 93 6.08 -12.78 -14.06
C TYR A 93 5.13 -11.91 -14.86
N TYR A 94 4.39 -11.10 -14.15
CA TYR A 94 3.43 -10.14 -14.69
C TYR A 94 3.59 -8.80 -13.99
N GLU A 95 3.69 -7.73 -14.76
CA GLU A 95 3.68 -6.38 -14.22
C GLU A 95 2.27 -5.78 -14.30
N PRO A 96 1.89 -4.93 -13.33
CA PRO A 96 0.61 -4.22 -13.38
C PRO A 96 0.65 -3.13 -14.45
N VAL A 97 -0.44 -3.02 -15.21
CA VAL A 97 -0.71 -1.89 -16.11
C VAL A 97 -1.84 -1.08 -15.48
N ILE A 98 -1.58 0.20 -15.25
CA ILE A 98 -2.50 1.12 -14.58
C ILE A 98 -2.99 2.13 -15.59
N GLU A 99 -4.30 2.22 -15.75
CA GLU A 99 -4.97 3.24 -16.56
C GLU A 99 -5.78 4.15 -15.66
N MET A 100 -5.41 5.43 -15.64
CA MET A 100 -6.10 6.44 -14.83
C MET A 100 -7.28 7.02 -15.60
N SER A 101 -8.42 7.13 -14.92
CA SER A 101 -9.60 7.83 -15.39
C SER A 101 -10.06 8.83 -14.35
N ASP A 102 -10.64 9.93 -14.79
CA ASP A 102 -11.13 11.02 -13.95
C ASP A 102 -10.03 11.74 -13.13
N PRO A 103 -9.34 12.70 -13.75
CA PRO A 103 -8.27 13.45 -13.09
C PRO A 103 -8.78 14.52 -12.09
N THR A 104 -10.08 14.75 -12.00
CA THR A 104 -10.64 15.77 -11.10
C THR A 104 -10.80 15.23 -9.70
N THR A 105 -9.91 15.64 -8.80
CA THR A 105 -9.85 15.10 -7.45
C THR A 105 -9.88 16.18 -6.37
N SER A 106 -10.22 15.78 -5.16
CA SER A 106 -10.16 16.63 -3.96
C SER A 106 -8.74 16.75 -3.39
N ALA A 107 -7.84 15.82 -3.75
CA ALA A 107 -6.46 15.74 -3.30
C ALA A 107 -6.29 15.96 -1.77
N PRO A 108 -6.98 15.17 -0.89
CA PRO A 108 -6.87 15.32 0.56
C PRO A 108 -5.45 15.03 1.05
N GLY A 109 -5.08 15.59 2.21
CA GLY A 109 -3.87 15.20 2.90
C GLY A 109 -3.98 13.80 3.50
N PHE A 110 -2.96 12.97 3.32
CA PHE A 110 -2.98 11.55 3.66
C PHE A 110 -1.77 11.14 4.49
N LEU A 111 -2.03 10.41 5.57
CA LEU A 111 -0.99 9.76 6.36
C LEU A 111 -1.34 8.27 6.51
N CYS A 112 -0.38 7.42 6.25
CA CYS A 112 -0.50 6.00 6.56
C CYS A 112 0.63 5.49 7.44
N ARG A 113 0.31 4.51 8.28
CA ARG A 113 1.24 3.84 9.19
C ARG A 113 1.02 2.33 9.10
N GLY A 114 2.07 1.58 8.82
CA GLY A 114 1.98 0.14 8.73
C GLY A 114 3.28 -0.53 8.34
N GLY A 115 3.19 -1.73 7.80
CA GLY A 115 4.30 -2.51 7.27
C GLY A 115 4.35 -2.51 5.74
N SER A 116 5.19 -3.36 5.21
CA SER A 116 5.48 -3.43 3.77
C SER A 116 4.28 -3.87 2.91
N PHE A 117 3.34 -4.64 3.45
CA PHE A 117 2.13 -5.01 2.71
C PHE A 117 1.23 -3.81 2.45
N MET A 118 1.08 -2.94 3.44
CA MET A 118 0.39 -1.67 3.27
C MET A 118 1.11 -0.79 2.25
N GLY A 119 2.43 -0.66 2.37
CA GLY A 119 3.24 0.11 1.43
C GLY A 119 3.03 -0.33 -0.02
N GLN A 120 2.98 -1.63 -0.28
CA GLN A 120 2.68 -2.14 -1.62
C GLN A 120 1.30 -1.73 -2.15
N SER A 121 0.26 -1.83 -1.31
CA SER A 121 -1.10 -1.48 -1.74
C SER A 121 -1.31 0.01 -1.87
N LEU A 122 -0.74 0.81 -0.96
CA LEU A 122 -0.96 2.25 -0.96
C LEU A 122 -0.02 3.02 -1.89
N SER A 123 1.15 2.46 -2.23
CA SER A 123 2.08 3.11 -3.15
C SER A 123 1.46 3.43 -4.51
N VAL A 124 0.55 2.59 -5.00
CA VAL A 124 -0.14 2.84 -6.26
C VAL A 124 -1.03 4.08 -6.17
N LEU A 125 -1.71 4.30 -5.04
CA LEU A 125 -2.53 5.50 -4.83
C LEU A 125 -1.67 6.75 -4.71
N ILE A 126 -0.60 6.68 -3.92
CA ILE A 126 0.32 7.79 -3.70
C ILE A 126 0.97 8.23 -5.01
N ARG A 127 1.54 7.29 -5.77
CA ARG A 127 2.23 7.58 -7.05
C ARG A 127 1.31 8.00 -8.18
N ASN A 128 0.01 7.74 -8.08
CA ASN A 128 -0.97 8.19 -9.04
C ASN A 128 -1.77 9.41 -8.54
N HIS A 129 -1.18 10.20 -7.64
CA HIS A 129 -1.65 11.53 -7.22
C HIS A 129 -3.06 11.52 -6.61
N TYR A 130 -3.42 10.47 -5.87
CA TYR A 130 -4.69 10.43 -5.14
C TYR A 130 -4.75 11.47 -4.02
N PHE A 131 -3.59 11.88 -3.53
CA PHE A 131 -3.44 12.73 -2.37
C PHE A 131 -2.61 13.97 -2.69
N GLY A 132 -2.89 15.08 -2.02
CA GLY A 132 -2.08 16.29 -2.09
C GLY A 132 -0.81 16.11 -1.27
N LYS A 133 -0.90 16.32 0.05
CA LYS A 133 0.18 15.93 0.97
C LYS A 133 0.08 14.44 1.24
N ASN A 134 1.21 13.73 1.22
CA ASN A 134 1.26 12.34 1.60
C ASN A 134 2.42 12.06 2.55
N VAL A 135 2.15 11.24 3.56
CA VAL A 135 3.13 10.78 4.55
C VAL A 135 2.92 9.27 4.72
N SER A 136 3.95 8.50 4.50
CA SER A 136 3.94 7.05 4.76
C SER A 136 4.97 6.71 5.82
N MET A 137 4.57 5.95 6.83
CA MET A 137 5.43 5.53 7.92
C MET A 137 5.52 4.02 7.95
N GLU A 138 6.67 3.49 7.59
CA GLU A 138 6.95 2.06 7.61
C GLU A 138 8.42 1.78 7.95
N ASN A 139 8.70 0.63 8.57
CA ASN A 139 10.06 0.14 8.82
C ASN A 139 11.02 1.17 9.44
N ARG A 140 10.53 2.00 10.38
CA ARG A 140 11.28 3.11 11.01
C ARG A 140 11.77 4.16 10.01
N GLN A 141 11.00 4.37 8.97
CA GLN A 141 11.23 5.41 7.98
C GLN A 141 9.95 6.22 7.77
N ILE A 142 10.10 7.49 7.53
CA ILE A 142 9.02 8.40 7.14
C ILE A 142 9.29 8.82 5.71
N PHE A 143 8.34 8.54 4.85
CA PHE A 143 8.38 8.90 3.45
C PHE A 143 7.41 10.06 3.21
N THR A 144 7.87 11.06 2.48
CA THR A 144 7.06 12.18 2.03
C THR A 144 7.28 12.43 0.53
N ASP A 145 6.48 13.30 -0.06
CA ASP A 145 6.62 13.72 -1.45
C ASP A 145 6.70 12.52 -2.41
N GLU A 146 5.69 11.66 -2.33
CA GLU A 146 5.58 10.47 -3.18
C GLU A 146 6.78 9.51 -3.08
N PHE A 147 7.34 9.37 -1.88
CA PHE A 147 8.54 8.59 -1.56
C PHE A 147 9.88 9.21 -2.02
N GLU A 148 9.90 10.44 -2.50
CA GLU A 148 11.15 11.10 -2.89
C GLU A 148 12.01 11.46 -1.67
N ASN A 149 11.38 11.80 -0.56
CA ASN A 149 12.07 12.12 0.69
C ASN A 149 11.90 11.00 1.72
N VAL A 150 13.00 10.57 2.30
CA VAL A 150 13.04 9.50 3.32
C VAL A 150 13.77 10.00 4.55
N VAL A 151 13.08 9.99 5.69
CA VAL A 151 13.65 10.34 6.99
C VAL A 151 13.67 9.09 7.87
N PRO A 152 14.85 8.51 8.15
CA PRO A 152 14.95 7.40 9.10
C PRO A 152 14.80 7.91 10.52
N PHE A 153 14.22 7.10 11.38
CA PHE A 153 14.16 7.36 12.82
C PHE A 153 14.48 6.11 13.63
N THR A 154 15.11 6.31 14.79
CA THR A 154 15.47 5.21 15.69
C THR A 154 14.48 5.04 16.84
N ASP A 155 13.82 6.13 17.18
CA ASP A 155 12.87 6.21 18.29
C ASP A 155 11.64 7.02 17.87
N TYR A 156 10.47 6.45 18.07
CA TYR A 156 9.22 7.15 17.79
C TYR A 156 9.01 8.39 18.65
N GLU A 157 9.48 8.38 19.89
CA GLU A 157 9.38 9.52 20.80
C GLU A 157 10.18 10.75 20.30
N ALA A 158 11.16 10.53 19.44
CA ALA A 158 11.95 11.60 18.84
C ALA A 158 11.27 12.27 17.63
N VAL A 159 10.18 11.68 17.12
CA VAL A 159 9.46 12.19 15.95
C VAL A 159 8.42 13.22 16.40
N ASP A 160 8.55 14.47 15.95
CA ASP A 160 7.46 15.44 16.17
C ASP A 160 6.30 15.18 15.20
N MET A 161 5.38 14.33 15.61
CA MET A 161 4.19 13.96 14.82
C MET A 161 3.34 15.14 14.40
N ARG A 162 3.38 16.28 15.11
CA ARG A 162 2.59 17.47 14.74
C ARG A 162 2.99 18.05 13.40
N GLU A 163 4.27 17.92 13.02
CA GLU A 163 4.75 18.36 11.71
C GLU A 163 4.15 17.51 10.59
N TYR A 164 4.07 16.20 10.80
CA TYR A 164 3.56 15.26 9.81
C TYR A 164 2.05 15.27 9.73
N LEU A 165 1.35 15.44 10.86
CA LEU A 165 -0.12 15.50 10.92
C LEU A 165 -0.70 16.84 10.43
N LYS A 166 0.10 17.88 10.26
CA LYS A 166 -0.38 19.13 9.73
C LYS A 166 -0.91 18.96 8.31
N ASP A 167 -2.10 19.48 8.04
CA ASP A 167 -2.77 19.41 6.73
C ASP A 167 -3.04 17.94 6.29
N ILE A 168 -3.26 17.03 7.24
CA ILE A 168 -3.71 15.67 7.00
C ILE A 168 -5.22 15.57 7.26
N ASP A 169 -5.94 15.06 6.27
CA ASP A 169 -7.38 14.85 6.32
C ASP A 169 -7.74 13.37 6.60
N LEU A 170 -6.89 12.46 6.13
CA LEU A 170 -7.10 11.02 6.20
C LEU A 170 -5.91 10.34 6.87
N VAL A 171 -6.21 9.53 7.90
CA VAL A 171 -5.20 8.69 8.57
C VAL A 171 -5.58 7.24 8.40
N VAL A 172 -4.66 6.43 7.92
CA VAL A 172 -4.81 4.98 7.72
C VAL A 172 -3.79 4.24 8.56
N LEU A 173 -4.28 3.30 9.36
CA LEU A 173 -3.44 2.42 10.17
C LEU A 173 -3.62 0.99 9.70
N GLU A 174 -2.54 0.33 9.35
CA GLU A 174 -2.57 -1.10 9.09
C GLU A 174 -2.57 -1.86 10.41
N VAL A 175 -3.41 -2.88 10.46
CA VAL A 175 -3.37 -3.89 11.50
C VAL A 175 -3.24 -5.24 10.81
N ASN A 176 -2.14 -5.92 11.03
CA ASN A 176 -1.93 -7.26 10.56
C ASN A 176 -1.65 -8.22 11.74
N GLU A 177 -1.63 -9.51 11.46
CA GLU A 177 -1.49 -10.55 12.50
C GLU A 177 -0.21 -10.39 13.33
N THR A 178 0.86 -9.88 12.74
CA THR A 178 2.15 -9.69 13.41
C THR A 178 2.21 -8.41 14.23
N ALA A 179 1.37 -7.42 13.90
CA ALA A 179 1.37 -6.09 14.51
C ALA A 179 0.23 -5.84 15.49
N VAL A 180 -0.65 -6.84 15.71
CA VAL A 180 -1.78 -6.71 16.67
C VAL A 180 -1.31 -6.40 18.08
N SER A 181 -0.16 -6.95 18.48
CA SER A 181 0.38 -6.74 19.84
C SER A 181 0.98 -5.37 20.07
N ASP A 182 1.39 -4.67 19.03
CA ASP A 182 2.01 -3.35 19.12
C ASP A 182 1.09 -2.20 18.63
N MET A 183 -0.19 -2.49 18.53
CA MET A 183 -1.24 -1.51 18.23
C MET A 183 -0.88 -0.61 17.03
N SER A 184 -0.84 -1.22 15.85
CA SER A 184 -0.52 -0.52 14.60
C SER A 184 0.89 0.08 14.59
N PHE A 185 1.86 -0.76 14.93
CA PHE A 185 3.28 -0.40 14.94
C PHE A 185 3.59 0.75 15.91
N GLY A 186 2.92 0.76 17.06
CA GLY A 186 3.12 1.75 18.12
C GLY A 186 2.52 3.13 17.84
N PHE A 187 1.77 3.32 16.76
CA PHE A 187 1.20 4.64 16.42
C PHE A 187 0.16 5.11 17.43
N ILE A 188 -0.56 4.19 18.07
CA ILE A 188 -1.65 4.53 19.01
C ILE A 188 -1.12 4.92 20.40
N ASP A 189 0.14 4.66 20.68
CA ASP A 189 0.78 4.98 21.96
C ASP A 189 1.22 6.45 22.07
N TYR A 190 1.00 7.24 21.02
CA TYR A 190 1.25 8.68 20.94
C TYR A 190 -0.06 9.46 20.98
#